data_1be8de03027d9c0a502c0116f5b2dd95
#
_entry.id   1be8de03027d9c0a502c0116f5b2dd95
#
_cell.length_a   1.000
_cell.length_b   1.000
_cell.length_c   1.000
_cell.angle_alpha   90.00
_cell.angle_beta   90.00
_cell.angle_gamma   90.00
#
_symmetry.space_group_name_H-M   'P 1'
#
loop_
_entity.id
_entity.type
_entity.pdbx_description
1 polymer ?
#
loop_
_entity_poly.entity_id
_entity_poly.type
_entity_poly.pdbx_seq_one_letter_code
_entity_poly.pdbx_strand_id
1 'polypeptide(L)'
;MNVYGGYGAKDSIGNIISITDGSSVNKNVYGGYSFKGNSLDNTVTIDNSIVNENVYGGYTESDGAISEKIQNNKVIFKNGAKIKGDVYGGYDDKSKANIINNTLEIVGKDNEAKGIQNFDKLNFFITKDLIANDTMLKVTGTALINNAEIKAGVEIGTKLNENDKINLITAGH
;
A
#
# COMPACT_ATOMS: atom_id res chain seq x y z
N MET A 1 16.60 -5.65 8.79
CA MET A 1 16.46 -6.76 7.80
C MET A 1 15.27 -6.44 6.91
N ASN A 2 15.39 -6.62 5.58
CA ASN A 2 14.25 -6.56 4.66
C ASN A 2 13.37 -7.81 4.80
N VAL A 3 12.11 -7.69 4.42
CA VAL A 3 11.15 -8.80 4.30
C VAL A 3 10.71 -8.92 2.84
N TYR A 4 10.73 -10.12 2.31
CA TYR A 4 10.34 -10.43 0.94
C TYR A 4 9.26 -11.52 0.95
N GLY A 5 8.13 -11.29 0.29
CA GLY A 5 7.14 -12.33 0.01
C GLY A 5 7.64 -13.29 -1.05
N GLY A 6 8.17 -12.74 -2.13
CA GLY A 6 8.89 -13.46 -3.16
C GLY A 6 10.15 -12.71 -3.56
N TYR A 7 11.24 -13.45 -3.79
CA TYR A 7 12.50 -12.94 -4.33
C TYR A 7 12.93 -13.83 -5.48
N GLY A 8 12.84 -13.32 -6.68
CA GLY A 8 13.07 -14.10 -7.90
C GLY A 8 14.14 -13.47 -8.81
N ALA A 9 14.94 -14.32 -9.46
CA ALA A 9 15.88 -13.87 -10.50
C ALA A 9 15.15 -13.40 -11.77
N LYS A 10 13.91 -13.87 -11.97
CA LYS A 10 12.98 -13.47 -13.03
C LYS A 10 11.69 -12.97 -12.38
N ASP A 11 10.58 -13.67 -12.59
CA ASP A 11 9.28 -13.22 -12.11
C ASP A 11 9.07 -13.47 -10.61
N SER A 12 8.32 -12.58 -9.96
CA SER A 12 7.86 -12.72 -8.59
C SER A 12 6.34 -12.51 -8.57
N ILE A 13 5.58 -13.60 -8.45
CA ILE A 13 4.14 -13.61 -8.73
C ILE A 13 3.35 -14.26 -7.60
N GLY A 14 2.24 -13.60 -7.19
CA GLY A 14 1.23 -14.18 -6.29
C GLY A 14 1.68 -14.37 -4.85
N ASN A 15 2.70 -13.63 -4.41
CA ASN A 15 3.23 -13.78 -3.06
C ASN A 15 2.38 -12.98 -2.05
N ILE A 16 2.27 -13.48 -0.83
CA ILE A 16 1.49 -12.88 0.24
C ILE A 16 2.37 -12.68 1.47
N ILE A 17 2.39 -11.44 1.98
CA ILE A 17 3.01 -11.08 3.26
C ILE A 17 1.94 -10.56 4.20
N SER A 18 2.02 -10.95 5.47
CA SER A 18 1.27 -10.33 6.56
C SER A 18 2.24 -9.96 7.70
N ILE A 19 2.26 -8.68 8.07
CA ILE A 19 2.97 -8.14 9.23
C ILE A 19 1.90 -7.70 10.22
N THR A 20 1.79 -8.40 11.34
CA THR A 20 0.66 -8.29 12.27
C THR A 20 1.09 -8.18 13.72
N ASP A 21 0.13 -7.91 14.60
CA ASP A 21 0.24 -8.08 16.04
C ASP A 21 1.33 -7.23 16.72
N GLY A 22 1.45 -5.97 16.33
CA GLY A 22 2.46 -5.04 16.88
C GLY A 22 3.88 -5.33 16.41
N SER A 23 4.04 -6.09 15.34
CA SER A 23 5.35 -6.42 14.77
C SER A 23 6.08 -5.20 14.21
N SER A 24 7.41 -5.25 14.16
CA SER A 24 8.23 -4.19 13.58
C SER A 24 9.23 -4.74 12.56
N VAL A 25 9.21 -4.17 11.36
CA VAL A 25 10.21 -4.43 10.31
C VAL A 25 11.18 -3.25 10.25
N ASN A 26 12.47 -3.51 10.46
CA ASN A 26 13.48 -2.45 10.55
C ASN A 26 13.85 -1.81 9.21
N LYS A 27 13.60 -2.50 8.09
CA LYS A 27 13.89 -2.02 6.73
C LYS A 27 12.67 -2.14 5.83
N ASN A 28 12.90 -2.41 4.54
CA ASN A 28 11.84 -2.47 3.54
C ASN A 28 11.04 -3.78 3.57
N VAL A 29 9.80 -3.68 3.09
CA VAL A 29 8.93 -4.82 2.80
C VAL A 29 8.65 -4.86 1.30
N TYR A 30 8.84 -6.01 0.68
CA TYR A 30 8.57 -6.24 -0.74
C TYR A 30 7.56 -7.38 -0.89
N GLY A 31 6.40 -7.11 -1.43
CA GLY A 31 5.41 -8.15 -1.77
C GLY A 31 6.01 -9.14 -2.76
N GLY A 32 6.45 -8.62 -3.90
CA GLY A 32 7.26 -9.35 -4.86
C GLY A 32 8.50 -8.55 -5.25
N TYR A 33 9.66 -9.19 -5.25
CA TYR A 33 10.91 -8.62 -5.74
C TYR A 33 11.42 -9.46 -6.91
N SER A 34 11.55 -8.83 -8.07
CA SER A 34 12.12 -9.44 -9.27
C SER A 34 13.46 -8.79 -9.61
N PHE A 35 14.46 -9.59 -9.95
CA PHE A 35 15.75 -9.06 -10.40
C PHE A 35 15.73 -8.65 -11.88
N LYS A 36 15.05 -9.43 -12.73
CA LYS A 36 14.88 -9.21 -14.17
C LYS A 36 13.61 -9.83 -14.69
N GLY A 37 12.48 -9.22 -14.42
CA GLY A 37 11.20 -9.77 -14.85
C GLY A 37 10.02 -9.11 -14.18
N ASN A 38 8.90 -9.76 -14.21
CA ASN A 38 7.64 -9.20 -13.74
C ASN A 38 7.48 -9.33 -12.20
N SER A 39 6.77 -8.37 -11.62
CA SER A 39 6.30 -8.46 -10.24
C SER A 39 4.78 -8.28 -10.22
N LEU A 40 4.04 -9.39 -10.12
CA LEU A 40 2.60 -9.44 -10.38
C LEU A 40 1.82 -10.04 -9.21
N ASP A 41 0.60 -9.52 -9.01
CA ASP A 41 -0.42 -10.14 -8.15
C ASP A 41 0.04 -10.37 -6.69
N ASN A 42 1.03 -9.61 -6.22
CA ASN A 42 1.55 -9.75 -4.86
C ASN A 42 0.71 -8.95 -3.88
N THR A 43 0.60 -9.43 -2.64
CA THR A 43 -0.16 -8.77 -1.58
C THR A 43 0.71 -8.57 -0.34
N VAL A 44 0.71 -7.34 0.19
CA VAL A 44 1.33 -6.98 1.46
C VAL A 44 0.25 -6.46 2.40
N THR A 45 0.10 -7.06 3.57
CA THR A 45 -0.76 -6.59 4.65
C THR A 45 0.08 -6.12 5.82
N ILE A 46 -0.16 -4.89 6.27
CA ILE A 46 0.39 -4.34 7.51
C ILE A 46 -0.80 -4.06 8.44
N ASP A 47 -0.88 -4.80 9.54
CA ASP A 47 -1.98 -4.73 10.49
C ASP A 47 -1.42 -4.43 11.89
N ASN A 48 -1.81 -3.29 12.47
CA ASN A 48 -1.34 -2.84 13.79
C ASN A 48 0.18 -3.03 13.97
N SER A 49 0.97 -2.66 12.94
CA SER A 49 2.41 -2.97 12.89
C SER A 49 3.20 -1.84 12.25
N ILE A 50 4.53 -1.86 12.38
CA ILE A 50 5.41 -0.78 11.94
C ILE A 50 6.40 -1.29 10.90
N VAL A 51 6.55 -0.52 9.81
CA VAL A 51 7.66 -0.65 8.85
C VAL A 51 8.50 0.62 8.91
N ASN A 52 9.79 0.50 9.24
CA ASN A 52 10.66 1.66 9.44
C ASN A 52 11.21 2.27 8.15
N GLU A 53 11.14 1.56 7.02
CA GLU A 53 11.50 2.05 5.69
C GLU A 53 10.31 1.88 4.73
N ASN A 54 10.54 1.58 3.46
CA ASN A 54 9.52 1.58 2.43
C ASN A 54 8.74 0.25 2.34
N VAL A 55 7.54 0.34 1.78
CA VAL A 55 6.72 -0.82 1.40
C VAL A 55 6.50 -0.80 -0.11
N TYR A 56 6.74 -1.93 -0.76
CA TYR A 56 6.53 -2.13 -2.18
C TYR A 56 5.53 -3.28 -2.39
N GLY A 57 4.42 -3.02 -3.06
CA GLY A 57 3.52 -4.07 -3.52
C GLY A 57 4.26 -4.99 -4.51
N GLY A 58 4.85 -4.40 -5.53
CA GLY A 58 5.76 -5.05 -6.48
C GLY A 58 7.02 -4.22 -6.72
N TYR A 59 8.14 -4.88 -6.92
CA TYR A 59 9.43 -4.24 -7.21
C TYR A 59 10.19 -5.01 -8.30
N THR A 60 10.81 -4.28 -9.21
CA THR A 60 11.70 -4.84 -10.23
C THR A 60 13.01 -4.06 -10.27
N GLU A 61 14.14 -4.77 -10.19
CA GLU A 61 15.46 -4.26 -10.60
C GLU A 61 15.61 -4.46 -12.12
N SER A 62 15.00 -3.60 -12.89
CA SER A 62 14.97 -3.73 -14.33
C SER A 62 16.39 -3.64 -14.95
N ASP A 63 16.66 -4.44 -15.96
CA ASP A 63 17.85 -4.25 -16.82
C ASP A 63 17.65 -3.14 -17.86
N GLY A 64 16.50 -2.48 -17.81
CA GLY A 64 16.10 -1.40 -18.71
C GLY A 64 15.27 -1.88 -19.90
N ALA A 65 14.84 -3.14 -19.92
CA ALA A 65 13.87 -3.62 -20.89
C ALA A 65 12.47 -3.05 -20.59
N ILE A 66 11.79 -2.56 -21.61
CA ILE A 66 10.43 -1.98 -21.52
C ILE A 66 9.31 -3.03 -21.45
N SER A 67 9.64 -4.31 -21.36
CA SER A 67 8.66 -5.38 -21.36
C SER A 67 8.21 -5.84 -19.97
N GLU A 68 8.89 -5.38 -18.92
CA GLU A 68 8.59 -5.78 -17.54
C GLU A 68 7.30 -5.16 -17.05
N LYS A 69 6.59 -5.91 -16.23
CA LYS A 69 5.29 -5.52 -15.68
C LYS A 69 5.31 -5.56 -14.17
N ILE A 70 4.80 -4.50 -13.56
CA ILE A 70 4.55 -4.43 -12.12
C ILE A 70 3.07 -4.13 -11.95
N GLN A 71 2.27 -5.17 -11.84
CA GLN A 71 0.82 -5.05 -12.02
C GLN A 71 0.03 -5.84 -10.99
N ASN A 72 -1.19 -5.35 -10.72
CA ASN A 72 -2.16 -5.99 -9.85
C ASN A 72 -1.66 -6.21 -8.41
N ASN A 73 -0.60 -5.55 -8.00
CA ASN A 73 -0.11 -5.70 -6.63
C ASN A 73 -1.03 -4.94 -5.67
N LYS A 74 -1.16 -5.47 -4.47
CA LYS A 74 -2.02 -4.91 -3.43
C LYS A 74 -1.24 -4.63 -2.15
N VAL A 75 -1.42 -3.44 -1.60
CA VAL A 75 -0.96 -3.10 -0.25
C VAL A 75 -2.18 -2.81 0.61
N ILE A 76 -2.24 -3.39 1.80
CA ILE A 76 -3.38 -3.28 2.72
C ILE A 76 -2.88 -2.76 4.06
N PHE A 77 -3.45 -1.64 4.53
CA PHE A 77 -3.22 -1.10 5.86
C PHE A 77 -4.44 -1.32 6.73
N LYS A 78 -4.21 -1.78 7.95
CA LYS A 78 -5.27 -2.02 8.95
C LYS A 78 -4.86 -1.55 10.33
N ASN A 79 -5.86 -1.10 11.10
CA ASN A 79 -5.78 -0.94 12.55
C ASN A 79 -4.56 -0.15 13.03
N GLY A 80 -4.26 0.99 12.40
CA GLY A 80 -3.14 1.84 12.80
C GLY A 80 -1.78 1.36 12.28
N ALA A 81 -1.74 0.77 11.10
CA ALA A 81 -0.48 0.46 10.39
C ALA A 81 0.37 1.73 10.22
N LYS A 82 1.68 1.64 10.51
CA LYS A 82 2.60 2.79 10.43
C LYS A 82 3.79 2.49 9.54
N ILE A 83 3.90 3.22 8.44
CA ILE A 83 5.03 3.12 7.51
C ILE A 83 5.79 4.44 7.55
N LYS A 84 7.04 4.42 8.08
CA LYS A 84 7.88 5.62 8.19
C LYS A 84 8.50 6.05 6.86
N GLY A 85 8.50 5.18 5.87
CA GLY A 85 8.93 5.43 4.50
C GLY A 85 7.76 5.61 3.54
N ASP A 86 8.08 5.57 2.26
CA ASP A 86 7.13 5.68 1.17
C ASP A 86 6.52 4.31 0.82
N VAL A 87 5.30 4.34 0.30
CA VAL A 87 4.53 3.15 -0.08
C VAL A 87 4.26 3.19 -1.58
N TYR A 88 4.65 2.15 -2.25
CA TYR A 88 4.55 2.01 -3.70
C TYR A 88 3.63 0.85 -4.08
N GLY A 89 2.68 1.09 -4.95
CA GLY A 89 1.93 0.01 -5.59
C GLY A 89 2.84 -0.86 -6.45
N GLY A 90 3.70 -0.20 -7.22
CA GLY A 90 4.79 -0.79 -7.98
C GLY A 90 5.98 0.16 -8.06
N TYR A 91 7.18 -0.39 -8.16
CA TYR A 91 8.40 0.40 -8.31
C TYR A 91 9.42 -0.30 -9.22
N ASP A 92 9.98 0.46 -10.14
CA ASP A 92 11.07 0.07 -11.01
C ASP A 92 12.22 1.08 -10.85
N ASP A 93 13.41 0.60 -10.56
CA ASP A 93 14.59 1.45 -10.35
C ASP A 93 15.07 2.18 -11.63
N LYS A 94 14.69 1.70 -12.81
CA LYS A 94 14.99 2.32 -14.11
C LYS A 94 13.82 3.13 -14.70
N SER A 95 12.65 3.11 -14.04
CA SER A 95 11.43 3.81 -14.47
C SER A 95 10.97 3.46 -15.90
N LYS A 96 11.10 2.21 -16.31
CA LYS A 96 10.73 1.70 -17.64
C LYS A 96 9.67 0.61 -17.63
N ALA A 97 9.47 -0.07 -16.50
CA ALA A 97 8.44 -1.10 -16.37
C ALA A 97 7.04 -0.48 -16.50
N ASN A 98 6.11 -1.29 -17.01
CA ASN A 98 4.71 -0.94 -17.05
C ASN A 98 4.07 -1.15 -15.67
N ILE A 99 3.86 -0.05 -14.94
CA ILE A 99 3.29 -0.03 -13.58
C ILE A 99 1.83 0.35 -13.68
N ILE A 100 0.93 -0.62 -13.56
CA ILE A 100 -0.51 -0.39 -13.65
C ILE A 100 -1.33 -1.32 -12.76
N ASN A 101 -2.56 -0.88 -12.48
CA ASN A 101 -3.60 -1.64 -11.80
C ASN A 101 -3.24 -2.06 -10.36
N ASN A 102 -2.33 -1.31 -9.72
CA ASN A 102 -1.96 -1.56 -8.34
C ASN A 102 -2.96 -0.90 -7.38
N THR A 103 -3.22 -1.55 -6.24
CA THR A 103 -4.27 -1.16 -5.28
C THR A 103 -3.69 -0.88 -3.91
N LEU A 104 -4.09 0.25 -3.31
CA LEU A 104 -3.95 0.50 -1.88
C LEU A 104 -5.33 0.34 -1.22
N GLU A 105 -5.40 -0.50 -0.20
CA GLU A 105 -6.61 -0.72 0.60
C GLU A 105 -6.37 -0.25 2.02
N ILE A 106 -7.25 0.59 2.54
CA ILE A 106 -7.21 1.14 3.89
C ILE A 106 -8.43 0.67 4.66
N VAL A 107 -8.20 -0.05 5.75
CA VAL A 107 -9.24 -0.56 6.63
C VAL A 107 -9.11 0.09 7.99
N GLY A 108 -10.20 0.70 8.47
CA GLY A 108 -10.23 1.38 9.75
C GLY A 108 -9.46 2.71 9.72
N LYS A 109 -8.99 3.14 10.85
CA LYS A 109 -8.38 4.46 11.08
C LYS A 109 -6.95 4.41 11.58
N ASP A 110 -6.36 5.60 11.79
CA ASP A 110 -5.04 5.81 12.39
C ASP A 110 -3.88 5.18 11.62
N ASN A 111 -4.10 4.82 10.33
CA ASN A 111 -3.02 4.37 9.46
C ASN A 111 -2.15 5.56 9.04
N GLU A 112 -0.85 5.36 8.94
CA GLU A 112 0.11 6.41 8.60
C GLU A 112 1.15 5.92 7.61
N ALA A 113 1.49 6.77 6.63
CA ALA A 113 2.62 6.59 5.72
C ALA A 113 3.33 7.92 5.51
N LYS A 114 4.61 7.90 5.13
CA LYS A 114 5.32 9.12 4.72
C LYS A 114 4.83 9.59 3.35
N GLY A 115 4.74 8.70 2.38
CA GLY A 115 4.22 8.99 1.04
C GLY A 115 3.51 7.78 0.44
N ILE A 116 2.64 8.03 -0.54
CA ILE A 116 1.98 6.98 -1.33
C ILE A 116 2.07 7.32 -2.81
N GLN A 117 2.38 6.32 -3.67
CA GLN A 117 2.49 6.54 -5.11
C GLN A 117 2.36 5.24 -5.91
N ASN A 118 2.07 5.41 -7.22
CA ASN A 118 1.91 4.31 -8.18
C ASN A 118 0.75 3.36 -7.83
N PHE A 119 -0.35 3.93 -7.36
CA PHE A 119 -1.62 3.24 -7.15
C PHE A 119 -2.67 3.78 -8.13
N ASP A 120 -3.34 2.87 -8.82
CA ASP A 120 -4.46 3.19 -9.72
C ASP A 120 -5.81 3.07 -9.00
N LYS A 121 -5.84 2.39 -7.85
CA LYS A 121 -7.04 2.16 -7.05
C LYS A 121 -6.76 2.42 -5.58
N LEU A 122 -7.63 3.19 -4.95
CA LEU A 122 -7.64 3.46 -3.51
C LEU A 122 -8.98 2.99 -2.95
N ASN A 123 -8.94 1.92 -2.17
CA ASN A 123 -10.14 1.34 -1.56
C ASN A 123 -10.14 1.63 -0.05
N PHE A 124 -11.21 2.24 0.45
CA PHE A 124 -11.37 2.55 1.86
C PHE A 124 -12.51 1.71 2.44
N PHE A 125 -12.27 1.04 3.55
CA PHE A 125 -13.30 0.31 4.28
C PHE A 125 -13.50 0.94 5.66
N ILE A 126 -14.62 1.65 5.79
CA ILE A 126 -15.02 2.37 7.01
C ILE A 126 -15.60 1.36 7.99
N THR A 127 -14.84 1.06 9.04
CA THR A 127 -15.22 0.12 10.10
C THR A 127 -16.14 0.78 11.11
N LYS A 128 -16.88 -0.02 11.87
CA LYS A 128 -17.90 0.44 12.83
C LYS A 128 -17.36 1.26 14.02
N ASP A 129 -16.05 1.25 14.23
CA ASP A 129 -15.38 2.01 15.30
C ASP A 129 -14.97 3.43 14.87
N LEU A 130 -15.13 3.78 13.59
CA LEU A 130 -14.91 5.15 13.13
C LEU A 130 -16.03 6.07 13.61
N ILE A 131 -15.63 7.28 14.01
CA ILE A 131 -16.52 8.37 14.38
C ILE A 131 -16.27 9.59 13.49
N ALA A 132 -17.16 10.57 13.56
CA ALA A 132 -17.03 11.82 12.80
C ALA A 132 -15.66 12.48 12.99
N ASN A 133 -15.08 12.94 11.89
CA ASN A 133 -13.77 13.57 11.76
C ASN A 133 -12.56 12.64 11.93
N ASP A 134 -12.73 11.35 12.14
CA ASP A 134 -11.62 10.41 12.09
C ASP A 134 -10.91 10.45 10.73
N THR A 135 -9.62 10.14 10.73
CA THR A 135 -8.78 10.00 9.52
C THR A 135 -8.41 8.54 9.34
N MET A 136 -8.67 8.01 8.14
CA MET A 136 -8.34 6.62 7.82
C MET A 136 -6.86 6.46 7.46
N LEU A 137 -6.30 7.39 6.66
CA LEU A 137 -4.89 7.42 6.30
C LEU A 137 -4.31 8.83 6.44
N LYS A 138 -3.29 8.97 7.26
CA LYS A 138 -2.46 10.17 7.33
C LYS A 138 -1.20 9.97 6.49
N VAL A 139 -0.99 10.83 5.51
CA VAL A 139 0.26 10.92 4.73
C VAL A 139 1.04 12.13 5.23
N THR A 140 2.22 11.91 5.81
CA THR A 140 3.00 13.01 6.41
C THR A 140 3.78 13.84 5.38
N GLY A 141 3.99 13.31 4.19
CA GLY A 141 4.59 13.96 3.03
C GLY A 141 3.63 14.01 1.84
N THR A 142 4.00 13.41 0.71
CA THR A 142 3.28 13.54 -0.56
C THR A 142 2.39 12.32 -0.86
N ALA A 143 1.14 12.58 -1.20
CA ALA A 143 0.20 11.59 -1.74
C ALA A 143 0.06 11.79 -3.26
N LEU A 144 0.71 10.97 -4.08
CA LEU A 144 0.57 10.97 -5.53
C LEU A 144 -0.57 10.03 -5.94
N ILE A 145 -1.78 10.59 -6.01
CA ILE A 145 -3.03 9.85 -6.29
C ILE A 145 -3.69 10.26 -7.62
N ASN A 146 -2.89 10.78 -8.56
CA ASN A 146 -3.37 11.29 -9.83
C ASN A 146 -4.13 10.22 -10.62
N ASN A 147 -5.37 10.51 -10.98
CA ASN A 147 -6.27 9.61 -11.73
C ASN A 147 -6.59 8.26 -11.05
N ALA A 148 -6.30 8.09 -9.78
CA ALA A 148 -6.66 6.87 -9.07
C ALA A 148 -8.19 6.76 -8.89
N GLU A 149 -8.73 5.59 -9.11
CA GLU A 149 -10.12 5.27 -8.77
C GLU A 149 -10.26 5.17 -7.26
N ILE A 150 -11.16 5.93 -6.65
CA ILE A 150 -11.42 5.92 -5.21
C ILE A 150 -12.75 5.20 -4.96
N LYS A 151 -12.72 4.16 -4.10
CA LYS A 151 -13.90 3.46 -3.61
C LYS A 151 -13.96 3.49 -2.09
N ALA A 152 -15.15 3.69 -1.54
CA ALA A 152 -15.41 3.58 -0.12
C ALA A 152 -16.54 2.58 0.14
N GLY A 153 -16.29 1.64 1.06
CA GLY A 153 -17.28 0.74 1.61
C GLY A 153 -17.48 1.03 3.10
N VAL A 154 -18.66 0.75 3.60
CA VAL A 154 -19.03 1.01 5.00
C VAL A 154 -19.49 -0.30 5.65
N GLU A 155 -18.92 -0.62 6.81
CA GLU A 155 -19.36 -1.77 7.60
C GLU A 155 -20.76 -1.53 8.15
N ILE A 156 -21.60 -2.55 8.14
CA ILE A 156 -22.94 -2.49 8.72
C ILE A 156 -22.83 -2.24 10.22
N GLY A 157 -23.59 -1.27 10.73
CA GLY A 157 -23.61 -0.92 12.16
C GLY A 157 -22.61 0.16 12.56
N THR A 158 -22.06 0.90 11.59
CA THR A 158 -21.33 2.16 11.89
C THR A 158 -22.24 3.13 12.65
N LYS A 159 -21.64 3.92 13.53
CA LYS A 159 -22.34 4.93 14.35
C LYS A 159 -22.31 6.34 13.72
N LEU A 160 -22.08 6.40 12.41
CA LEU A 160 -22.07 7.67 11.68
C LEU A 160 -23.49 8.17 11.47
N ASN A 161 -23.71 9.45 11.74
CA ASN A 161 -24.99 10.13 11.54
C ASN A 161 -25.02 10.85 10.19
N GLU A 162 -26.18 11.31 9.79
CA GLU A 162 -26.34 12.16 8.62
C GLU A 162 -25.47 13.44 8.78
N ASN A 163 -24.70 13.77 7.76
CA ASN A 163 -23.74 14.87 7.71
C ASN A 163 -22.40 14.65 8.47
N ASP A 164 -22.18 13.51 9.12
CA ASP A 164 -20.85 13.18 9.61
C ASP A 164 -19.84 13.06 8.46
N LYS A 165 -18.61 13.50 8.71
CA LYS A 165 -17.52 13.45 7.73
C LYS A 165 -16.42 12.56 8.23
N ILE A 166 -15.87 11.74 7.33
CA ILE A 166 -14.65 10.96 7.54
C ILE A 166 -13.59 11.47 6.57
N ASN A 167 -12.38 11.66 7.07
CA ASN A 167 -11.24 12.00 6.24
C ASN A 167 -10.62 10.70 5.68
N LEU A 168 -10.81 10.43 4.40
CA LEU A 168 -10.21 9.24 3.77
C LEU A 168 -8.68 9.35 3.78
N ILE A 169 -8.15 10.52 3.36
CA ILE A 169 -6.72 10.84 3.38
C ILE A 169 -6.55 12.26 3.90
N THR A 170 -5.56 12.45 4.77
CA THR A 170 -4.97 13.77 5.04
C THR A 170 -3.52 13.74 4.59
N ALA A 171 -3.08 14.74 3.83
CA ALA A 171 -1.71 14.82 3.34
C ALA A 171 -1.06 16.14 3.77
N GLY A 172 0.26 16.13 3.95
CA GLY A 172 1.04 17.31 4.30
C GLY A 172 1.23 18.27 3.10
N HIS A 173 1.22 17.70 1.89
CA HIS A 173 1.36 18.44 0.62
C HIS A 173 0.59 17.72 -0.49
#